data_deb64db2edf4e8f93f7b556c34af1f6c
#
_entry.id   deb64db2edf4e8f93f7b556c34af1f6c
#
_cell.length_a   1.000
_cell.length_b   1.000
_cell.length_c   1.000
_cell.angle_alpha   90.00
_cell.angle_beta   90.00
_cell.angle_gamma   90.00
#
_symmetry.space_group_name_H-M   'P 1'
#
loop_
_entity.id
_entity.type
_entity.pdbx_description
1 polymer ?
#
loop_
_entity_poly.entity_id
_entity_poly.type
_entity_poly.pdbx_seq_one_letter_code
_entity_poly.pdbx_strand_id
1 'polypeptide(L)'
;MSLDYLEPVSVDVLKTIEGLPGHILGKNIEIFTEESGLPDILDIKICLIFTNETRNSYYKISKFNSNEFRKEFYKLYPGNWNFKIADLGDLPPGKSVEDTYFALSEICRELKQTNIIPVIIGGSQDLTIPLYESFLKFDKLVNIVSVDNRFDFSQGKNLISSRSYMNDIITKSPSRLNNFTNLGY
;
A
#
# COMPACT_ATOMS: atom_id res chain seq x y z
N MET A 1 -9.34 15.79 -2.21
CA MET A 1 -9.43 14.32 -2.14
C MET A 1 -8.16 13.80 -1.50
N SER A 2 -8.20 12.66 -0.78
CA SER A 2 -6.96 12.13 -0.19
C SER A 2 -6.00 11.57 -1.26
N LEU A 3 -6.48 11.31 -2.46
CA LEU A 3 -5.64 10.92 -3.59
C LEU A 3 -4.68 12.02 -4.06
N ASP A 4 -4.90 13.27 -3.66
CA ASP A 4 -3.98 14.40 -3.96
C ASP A 4 -2.62 14.28 -3.23
N TYR A 5 -2.49 13.35 -2.28
CA TYR A 5 -1.20 13.02 -1.65
C TYR A 5 -0.29 12.16 -2.53
N LEU A 6 -0.81 11.61 -3.62
CA LEU A 6 -0.09 10.70 -4.49
C LEU A 6 0.67 11.44 -5.59
N GLU A 7 1.83 10.94 -5.93
CA GLU A 7 2.65 11.40 -7.05
C GLU A 7 2.55 10.44 -8.24
N PRO A 8 2.53 10.94 -9.48
CA PRO A 8 2.38 10.12 -10.67
C PRO A 8 3.55 9.16 -10.86
N VAL A 9 3.31 8.09 -11.62
CA VAL A 9 4.34 7.14 -12.06
C VAL A 9 5.34 7.87 -12.95
N SER A 10 6.64 7.62 -12.74
CA SER A 10 7.69 8.31 -13.45
C SER A 10 7.68 8.04 -14.95
N VAL A 11 8.07 9.04 -15.75
CA VAL A 11 8.16 8.96 -17.19
C VAL A 11 9.12 7.83 -17.66
N ASP A 12 10.16 7.54 -16.88
CA ASP A 12 11.11 6.45 -17.23
C ASP A 12 10.47 5.06 -17.17
N VAL A 13 9.53 4.84 -16.24
CA VAL A 13 8.72 3.61 -16.18
C VAL A 13 7.79 3.55 -17.39
N LEU A 14 7.11 4.66 -17.71
CA LEU A 14 6.16 4.73 -18.83
C LEU A 14 6.85 4.42 -20.17
N LYS A 15 8.04 4.98 -20.43
CA LYS A 15 8.85 4.65 -21.60
C LYS A 15 9.18 3.16 -21.71
N THR A 16 9.43 2.51 -20.59
CA THR A 16 9.69 1.06 -20.57
C THR A 16 8.47 0.27 -21.04
N ILE A 17 7.26 0.73 -20.68
CA ILE A 17 6.00 0.06 -21.07
C ILE A 17 5.73 0.21 -22.58
N GLU A 18 6.08 1.33 -23.20
CA GLU A 18 5.80 1.61 -24.61
C GLU A 18 6.26 0.49 -25.53
N GLY A 19 7.46 -0.04 -25.30
CA GLY A 19 8.07 -1.11 -26.10
C GLY A 19 7.60 -2.53 -25.79
N LEU A 20 6.70 -2.70 -24.81
CA LEU A 20 6.27 -4.02 -24.37
C LEU A 20 5.07 -4.56 -25.21
N PRO A 21 4.92 -5.90 -25.29
CA PRO A 21 3.77 -6.51 -25.97
C PRO A 21 2.42 -6.11 -25.36
N GLY A 22 1.36 -6.04 -26.16
CA GLY A 22 0.03 -5.62 -25.71
C GLY A 22 -0.66 -6.53 -24.69
N HIS A 23 -0.17 -7.75 -24.47
CA HIS A 23 -0.77 -8.74 -23.57
C HIS A 23 -0.17 -8.79 -22.16
N ILE A 24 0.70 -7.84 -21.83
CA ILE A 24 1.33 -7.76 -20.49
C ILE A 24 0.58 -6.82 -19.56
N LEU A 25 0.85 -6.94 -18.25
CA LEU A 25 0.15 -6.21 -17.20
C LEU A 25 0.21 -4.69 -17.41
N GLY A 26 1.39 -4.12 -17.65
CA GLY A 26 1.58 -2.68 -17.81
C GLY A 26 0.84 -2.05 -18.98
N LYS A 27 0.36 -2.85 -19.95
CA LYS A 27 -0.50 -2.40 -21.06
C LYS A 27 -1.99 -2.55 -20.77
N ASN A 28 -2.34 -3.19 -19.67
CA ASN A 28 -3.72 -3.60 -19.34
C ASN A 28 -4.18 -3.06 -17.97
N ILE A 29 -3.44 -2.14 -17.38
CA ILE A 29 -3.83 -1.42 -16.15
C ILE A 29 -3.93 0.08 -16.43
N GLU A 30 -4.76 0.76 -15.66
CA GLU A 30 -4.83 2.21 -15.66
C GLU A 30 -3.65 2.76 -14.82
N ILE A 31 -2.99 3.82 -15.28
CA ILE A 31 -1.80 4.35 -14.61
C ILE A 31 -1.96 5.84 -14.37
N PHE A 32 -1.74 6.30 -13.14
CA PHE A 32 -1.63 7.71 -12.83
C PHE A 32 -0.35 8.28 -13.47
N THR A 33 -0.50 9.20 -14.40
CA THR A 33 0.61 9.88 -15.08
C THR A 33 0.49 11.39 -14.92
N GLU A 34 1.59 12.10 -15.10
CA GLU A 34 1.57 13.57 -15.07
C GLU A 34 0.73 14.15 -16.23
N GLU A 35 0.70 13.47 -17.37
CA GLU A 35 -0.03 13.91 -18.58
C GLU A 35 -1.54 13.67 -18.45
N SER A 36 -1.96 12.48 -18.04
CA SER A 36 -3.38 12.09 -17.96
C SER A 36 -4.04 12.38 -16.61
N GLY A 37 -3.26 12.67 -15.59
CA GLY A 37 -3.76 12.80 -14.22
C GLY A 37 -4.15 11.45 -13.60
N LEU A 38 -4.87 11.52 -12.48
CA LEU A 38 -5.43 10.33 -11.81
C LEU A 38 -6.46 9.64 -12.71
N PRO A 39 -6.40 8.31 -12.84
CA PRO A 39 -7.39 7.55 -13.61
C PRO A 39 -8.78 7.64 -12.95
N ASP A 40 -9.82 7.49 -13.77
CA ASP A 40 -11.17 7.29 -13.24
C ASP A 40 -11.24 5.93 -12.52
N ILE A 41 -11.55 5.95 -11.24
CA ILE A 41 -11.57 4.76 -10.39
C ILE A 41 -12.93 4.08 -10.28
N LEU A 42 -13.97 4.56 -10.96
CA LEU A 42 -15.34 4.02 -10.83
C LEU A 42 -15.44 2.52 -11.14
N ASP A 43 -14.71 2.05 -12.15
CA ASP A 43 -14.70 0.64 -12.57
C ASP A 43 -13.48 -0.15 -12.06
N ILE A 44 -12.66 0.48 -11.23
CA ILE A 44 -11.44 -0.15 -10.71
C ILE A 44 -11.80 -1.04 -9.51
N LYS A 45 -11.19 -2.23 -9.46
CA LYS A 45 -11.35 -3.16 -8.33
C LYS A 45 -10.15 -3.19 -7.40
N ILE A 46 -8.97 -3.01 -7.93
CA ILE A 46 -7.71 -3.02 -7.19
C ILE A 46 -6.92 -1.77 -7.52
N CYS A 47 -6.45 -1.05 -6.50
CA CYS A 47 -5.51 0.05 -6.67
C CYS A 47 -4.18 -0.28 -6.03
N LEU A 48 -3.11 -0.13 -6.80
CA LEU A 48 -1.73 -0.23 -6.33
C LEU A 48 -1.26 1.15 -5.85
N ILE A 49 -0.62 1.20 -4.70
CA ILE A 49 -0.01 2.40 -4.13
C ILE A 49 1.37 2.01 -3.66
N PHE A 50 2.37 2.73 -4.08
CA PHE A 50 3.75 2.48 -3.69
C PHE A 50 4.20 3.50 -2.64
N THR A 51 5.10 3.11 -1.74
CA THR A 51 5.65 4.04 -0.76
C THR A 51 7.04 3.61 -0.31
N ASN A 52 7.85 4.61 0.07
CA ASN A 52 9.23 4.43 0.57
C ASN A 52 9.34 4.73 2.08
N GLU A 53 8.23 4.69 2.83
CA GLU A 53 8.30 4.92 4.27
C GLU A 53 8.98 3.76 4.98
N THR A 54 10.19 4.00 5.47
CA THR A 54 11.01 2.98 6.14
C THR A 54 11.62 3.47 7.43
N ARG A 55 11.25 4.66 7.91
CA ARG A 55 11.84 5.27 9.13
C ARG A 55 11.63 4.42 10.39
N ASN A 56 10.52 3.68 10.46
CA ASN A 56 10.22 2.74 11.54
C ASN A 56 10.69 1.31 11.26
N SER A 57 11.45 1.08 10.20
CA SER A 57 12.04 -0.23 9.96
C SER A 57 13.04 -0.58 11.06
N TYR A 58 12.91 -1.77 11.65
CA TYR A 58 13.84 -2.28 12.64
C TYR A 58 15.26 -2.45 12.07
N TYR A 59 15.36 -2.86 10.82
CA TYR A 59 16.61 -2.92 10.11
C TYR A 59 16.80 -1.69 9.23
N LYS A 60 18.03 -1.22 9.07
CA LYS A 60 18.34 -0.24 8.05
C LYS A 60 18.15 -0.90 6.69
N ILE A 61 17.04 -0.59 6.04
CA ILE A 61 16.75 -1.07 4.70
C ILE A 61 17.28 -0.03 3.70
N SER A 62 17.88 -0.51 2.60
CA SER A 62 18.08 0.34 1.43
C SER A 62 16.71 0.83 0.95
N LYS A 63 16.63 2.07 0.48
CA LYS A 63 15.36 2.60 -0.04
C LYS A 63 14.78 1.64 -1.07
N PHE A 64 13.51 1.29 -0.90
CA PHE A 64 12.75 0.58 -1.92
C PHE A 64 12.67 1.45 -3.18
N ASN A 65 12.94 0.88 -4.33
CA ASN A 65 12.83 1.59 -5.61
C ASN A 65 11.56 1.14 -6.33
N SER A 66 10.50 1.93 -6.18
CA SER A 66 9.20 1.66 -6.81
C SER A 66 9.29 1.58 -8.34
N ASN A 67 10.15 2.39 -8.96
CA ASN A 67 10.32 2.40 -10.40
C ASN A 67 10.94 1.10 -10.92
N GLU A 68 12.00 0.60 -10.26
CA GLU A 68 12.61 -0.68 -10.64
C GLU A 68 11.64 -1.85 -10.42
N PHE A 69 10.88 -1.82 -9.33
CA PHE A 69 9.83 -2.81 -9.10
C PHE A 69 8.78 -2.78 -10.22
N ARG A 70 8.27 -1.59 -10.58
CA ARG A 70 7.27 -1.43 -11.65
C ARG A 70 7.78 -1.95 -12.99
N LYS A 71 9.03 -1.66 -13.35
CA LYS A 71 9.62 -2.12 -14.62
C LYS A 71 9.56 -3.64 -14.77
N GLU A 72 9.73 -4.39 -13.67
CA GLU A 72 9.63 -5.85 -13.69
C GLU A 72 8.17 -6.32 -13.52
N PHE A 73 7.42 -5.70 -12.62
CA PHE A 73 6.02 -6.06 -12.34
C PHE A 73 5.12 -5.89 -13.56
N TYR A 74 5.31 -4.82 -14.33
CA TYR A 74 4.52 -4.54 -15.52
C TYR A 74 4.77 -5.50 -16.68
N LYS A 75 5.87 -6.25 -16.67
CA LYS A 75 6.15 -7.31 -17.66
C LYS A 75 5.37 -8.59 -17.40
N LEU A 76 4.76 -8.74 -16.24
CA LEU A 76 4.02 -9.94 -15.89
C LEU A 76 2.77 -10.10 -16.77
N TYR A 77 2.32 -11.34 -16.89
CA TYR A 77 1.06 -11.65 -17.54
C TYR A 77 -0.12 -11.29 -16.63
N PRO A 78 -1.14 -10.56 -17.12
CA PRO A 78 -2.23 -10.06 -16.27
C PRO A 78 -3.19 -11.13 -15.73
N GLY A 79 -3.12 -12.38 -16.17
CA GLY A 79 -4.09 -13.40 -15.76
C GLY A 79 -5.45 -13.24 -16.46
N ASN A 80 -6.43 -14.08 -16.08
CA ASN A 80 -7.76 -14.17 -16.70
C ASN A 80 -8.88 -13.62 -15.80
N TRP A 81 -8.66 -12.51 -15.13
CA TRP A 81 -9.70 -11.85 -14.32
C TRP A 81 -10.44 -10.77 -15.12
N ASN A 82 -11.71 -10.53 -14.77
CA ASN A 82 -12.58 -9.54 -15.45
C ASN A 82 -12.76 -8.26 -14.63
N PHE A 83 -11.73 -7.81 -13.93
CA PHE A 83 -11.75 -6.55 -13.21
C PHE A 83 -10.53 -5.70 -13.61
N LYS A 84 -10.69 -4.39 -13.50
CA LYS A 84 -9.62 -3.44 -13.78
C LYS A 84 -8.75 -3.19 -12.56
N ILE A 85 -7.47 -2.96 -12.81
CA ILE A 85 -6.45 -2.59 -11.85
C ILE A 85 -5.95 -1.19 -12.21
N ALA A 86 -5.69 -0.35 -11.21
CA ALA A 86 -5.00 0.92 -11.41
C ALA A 86 -3.72 0.98 -10.57
N ASP A 87 -2.67 1.58 -11.11
CA ASP A 87 -1.52 2.06 -10.36
C ASP A 87 -1.71 3.56 -10.09
N LEU A 88 -1.94 3.90 -8.83
CA LEU A 88 -2.17 5.27 -8.39
C LEU A 88 -0.88 6.03 -8.07
N GLY A 89 0.28 5.47 -8.41
CA GLY A 89 1.56 6.14 -8.21
C GLY A 89 2.16 5.92 -6.82
N ASP A 90 2.91 6.90 -6.37
CA ASP A 90 3.71 6.83 -5.16
C ASP A 90 3.14 7.75 -4.07
N LEU A 91 3.07 7.24 -2.83
CA LEU A 91 2.88 8.06 -1.64
C LEU A 91 4.27 8.42 -1.10
N PRO A 92 4.73 9.67 -1.27
CA PRO A 92 6.01 10.11 -0.73
C PRO A 92 5.96 10.12 0.81
N PRO A 93 7.08 9.84 1.49
CA PRO A 93 7.17 10.01 2.93
C PRO A 93 6.87 11.45 3.36
N GLY A 94 5.96 11.62 4.30
CA GLY A 94 5.64 12.92 4.89
C GLY A 94 6.81 13.49 5.73
N LYS A 95 6.63 14.67 6.31
CA LYS A 95 7.63 15.29 7.19
C LYS A 95 7.91 14.41 8.39
N SER A 96 6.89 13.83 8.97
CA SER A 96 6.98 12.81 10.02
C SER A 96 6.42 11.47 9.52
N VAL A 97 6.63 10.38 10.27
CA VAL A 97 6.02 9.08 9.97
C VAL A 97 4.50 9.16 10.14
N GLU A 98 4.05 9.92 11.13
CA GLU A 98 2.64 10.14 11.42
C GLU A 98 1.92 10.85 10.25
N ASP A 99 2.60 11.77 9.55
CA ASP A 99 2.06 12.39 8.34
C ASP A 99 1.84 11.35 7.23
N THR A 100 2.81 10.43 7.05
CA THR A 100 2.67 9.32 6.09
C THR A 100 1.53 8.38 6.50
N TYR A 101 1.44 8.04 7.79
CA TYR A 101 0.35 7.19 8.31
C TYR A 101 -1.02 7.84 8.08
N PHE A 102 -1.14 9.12 8.40
CA PHE A 102 -2.38 9.85 8.17
C PHE A 102 -2.78 9.81 6.70
N ALA A 103 -1.88 10.19 5.79
CA ALA A 103 -2.14 10.21 4.35
C ALA A 103 -2.55 8.82 3.83
N LEU A 104 -1.79 7.76 4.21
CA LEU A 104 -2.08 6.39 3.79
C LEU A 104 -3.45 5.90 4.32
N SER A 105 -3.76 6.21 5.59
CA SER A 105 -5.06 5.84 6.17
C SER A 105 -6.23 6.50 5.45
N GLU A 106 -6.11 7.80 5.12
CA GLU A 106 -7.15 8.53 4.40
C GLU A 106 -7.34 8.02 2.97
N ILE A 107 -6.23 7.74 2.24
CA ILE A 107 -6.28 7.14 0.90
C ILE A 107 -6.98 5.77 0.95
N CYS A 108 -6.55 4.89 1.84
CA CYS A 108 -7.14 3.56 1.96
C CYS A 108 -8.62 3.63 2.35
N ARG A 109 -9.01 4.57 3.21
CA ARG A 109 -10.40 4.80 3.59
C ARG A 109 -11.24 5.24 2.39
N GLU A 110 -10.76 6.21 1.60
CA GLU A 110 -11.45 6.71 0.41
C GLU A 110 -11.68 5.57 -0.60
N LEU A 111 -10.66 4.78 -0.93
CA LEU A 111 -10.77 3.65 -1.83
C LEU A 111 -11.75 2.58 -1.34
N LYS A 112 -11.77 2.31 -0.04
CA LYS A 112 -12.71 1.34 0.55
C LYS A 112 -14.15 1.80 0.53
N GLN A 113 -14.41 3.08 0.63
CA GLN A 113 -15.78 3.63 0.49
C GLN A 113 -16.39 3.32 -0.87
N THR A 114 -15.56 3.16 -1.89
CA THR A 114 -15.96 2.79 -3.25
C THR A 114 -15.78 1.28 -3.56
N ASN A 115 -15.57 0.44 -2.52
CA ASN A 115 -15.33 -1.00 -2.66
C ASN A 115 -14.08 -1.37 -3.47
N ILE A 116 -13.10 -0.50 -3.52
CA ILE A 116 -11.80 -0.76 -4.14
C ILE A 116 -10.87 -1.38 -3.09
N ILE A 117 -10.06 -2.34 -3.51
CA ILE A 117 -9.06 -3.00 -2.68
C ILE A 117 -7.73 -2.24 -2.84
N PRO A 118 -7.25 -1.52 -1.81
CA PRO A 118 -5.91 -0.94 -1.85
C PRO A 118 -4.86 -2.03 -1.64
N VAL A 119 -3.83 -2.03 -2.47
CA VAL A 119 -2.63 -2.88 -2.35
C VAL A 119 -1.43 -1.96 -2.16
N ILE A 120 -0.84 -1.99 -0.99
CA ILE A 120 0.32 -1.17 -0.65
C ILE A 120 1.59 -1.95 -0.92
N ILE A 121 2.51 -1.37 -1.67
CA ILE A 121 3.77 -2.01 -2.07
C ILE A 121 4.94 -1.15 -1.57
N GLY A 122 5.84 -1.79 -0.84
CA GLY A 122 7.01 -1.13 -0.26
C GLY A 122 6.79 -0.61 1.15
N GLY A 123 7.77 0.14 1.65
CA GLY A 123 7.82 0.60 3.04
C GLY A 123 8.16 -0.49 4.05
N SER A 124 7.93 -0.23 5.30
CA SER A 124 8.13 -1.18 6.40
C SER A 124 6.79 -1.69 6.95
N GLN A 125 6.79 -2.85 7.62
CA GLN A 125 5.56 -3.54 8.03
C GLN A 125 4.67 -2.77 9.01
N ASP A 126 5.21 -1.77 9.70
CA ASP A 126 4.44 -0.84 10.55
C ASP A 126 3.37 -0.05 9.76
N LEU A 127 3.47 0.02 8.43
CA LEU A 127 2.41 0.55 7.56
C LEU A 127 1.09 -0.26 7.63
N THR A 128 1.10 -1.42 8.28
CA THR A 128 -0.12 -2.14 8.66
C THR A 128 -0.97 -1.33 9.63
N ILE A 129 -0.38 -0.45 10.44
CA ILE A 129 -1.10 0.43 11.38
C ILE A 129 -2.08 1.35 10.63
N PRO A 130 -1.64 2.21 9.70
CA PRO A 130 -2.58 3.07 8.97
C PRO A 130 -3.58 2.30 8.11
N LEU A 131 -3.22 1.12 7.59
CA LEU A 131 -4.19 0.26 6.93
C LEU A 131 -5.29 -0.19 7.89
N TYR A 132 -4.93 -0.68 9.08
CA TYR A 132 -5.89 -1.02 10.12
C TYR A 132 -6.74 0.19 10.53
N GLU A 133 -6.14 1.36 10.73
CA GLU A 133 -6.82 2.59 11.09
C GLU A 133 -7.86 3.03 10.06
N SER A 134 -7.59 2.79 8.78
CA SER A 134 -8.53 3.09 7.71
C SER A 134 -9.88 2.37 7.87
N PHE A 135 -9.92 1.25 8.61
CA PHE A 135 -11.15 0.51 8.89
C PHE A 135 -11.92 0.99 10.13
N LEU A 136 -11.27 1.72 11.05
CA LEU A 136 -11.89 2.09 12.33
C LEU A 136 -13.16 2.94 12.17
N LYS A 137 -13.27 3.69 11.07
CA LYS A 137 -14.44 4.52 10.74
C LYS A 137 -15.60 3.74 10.11
N PHE A 138 -15.34 2.50 9.70
CA PHE A 138 -16.39 1.60 9.22
C PHE A 138 -16.81 0.71 10.37
N ASP A 139 -17.90 0.80 10.97
CA ASP A 139 -18.34 0.01 12.13
C ASP A 139 -18.28 -1.52 11.89
N LYS A 140 -17.10 -2.01 11.52
CA LYS A 140 -16.81 -3.40 11.16
C LYS A 140 -15.60 -3.92 11.93
N LEU A 141 -15.64 -5.19 12.29
CA LEU A 141 -14.50 -5.89 12.83
C LEU A 141 -13.49 -6.24 11.72
N VAL A 142 -12.21 -6.20 12.07
CA VAL A 142 -11.08 -6.44 11.16
C VAL A 142 -10.41 -7.75 11.53
N ASN A 143 -10.17 -8.60 10.55
CA ASN A 143 -9.27 -9.75 10.68
C ASN A 143 -7.96 -9.42 9.97
N ILE A 144 -6.84 -9.67 10.64
CA ILE A 144 -5.51 -9.50 10.08
C ILE A 144 -4.89 -10.87 9.85
N VAL A 145 -4.41 -11.13 8.64
CA VAL A 145 -3.59 -12.30 8.32
C VAL A 145 -2.21 -11.79 7.92
N SER A 146 -1.19 -12.22 8.64
CA SER A 146 0.21 -11.97 8.32
C SER A 146 0.84 -13.23 7.73
N VAL A 147 1.70 -13.07 6.73
CA VAL A 147 2.56 -14.14 6.22
C VAL A 147 3.99 -13.74 6.58
N ASP A 148 4.46 -14.20 7.73
CA ASP A 148 5.74 -13.80 8.29
C ASP A 148 6.31 -14.88 9.22
N ASN A 149 7.63 -14.95 9.32
CA ASN A 149 8.33 -15.82 10.26
C ASN A 149 8.37 -15.25 11.69
N ARG A 150 7.61 -14.17 11.98
CA ARG A 150 7.53 -13.49 13.28
C ARG A 150 6.12 -12.97 13.53
N PHE A 151 5.80 -12.81 14.82
CA PHE A 151 4.54 -12.18 15.26
C PHE A 151 4.61 -10.66 15.39
N ASP A 152 5.81 -10.08 15.37
CA ASP A 152 6.05 -8.64 15.52
C ASP A 152 5.43 -8.00 16.77
N PHE A 153 5.51 -8.73 17.88
CA PHE A 153 5.13 -8.32 19.24
C PHE A 153 6.33 -7.90 20.09
N SER A 154 7.44 -7.51 19.49
CA SER A 154 8.61 -7.14 20.27
C SER A 154 8.31 -6.00 21.23
N GLN A 155 8.65 -6.20 22.51
CA GLN A 155 8.64 -5.15 23.51
C GLN A 155 9.88 -4.27 23.31
N GLY A 156 9.76 -3.25 22.49
CA GLY A 156 10.78 -2.20 22.34
C GLY A 156 10.37 -0.95 23.11
N LYS A 157 11.33 -0.15 23.52
CA LYS A 157 11.18 1.08 24.31
C LYS A 157 10.13 2.06 23.73
N ASN A 158 8.85 1.75 23.85
CA ASN A 158 7.71 2.58 23.42
C ASN A 158 7.79 3.18 21.99
N LEU A 159 8.61 2.60 21.11
CA LEU A 159 8.75 3.05 19.73
C LEU A 159 8.10 2.04 18.79
N ILE A 160 7.19 2.53 17.95
CA ILE A 160 6.63 1.76 16.85
C ILE A 160 7.76 1.37 15.89
N SER A 161 7.78 0.11 15.49
CA SER A 161 8.72 -0.40 14.50
C SER A 161 8.10 -1.55 13.71
N SER A 162 8.74 -1.96 12.63
CA SER A 162 8.33 -3.15 11.86
C SER A 162 8.32 -4.45 12.66
N ARG A 163 8.87 -4.48 13.88
CA ARG A 163 8.85 -5.63 14.80
C ARG A 163 7.91 -5.48 15.99
N SER A 164 7.27 -4.34 16.15
CA SER A 164 6.40 -4.06 17.31
C SER A 164 5.03 -3.50 16.93
N TYR A 165 4.77 -3.28 15.65
CA TYR A 165 3.55 -2.64 15.16
C TYR A 165 2.26 -3.37 15.58
N MET A 166 2.32 -4.69 15.74
CA MET A 166 1.16 -5.46 16.19
C MET A 166 0.77 -5.17 17.64
N ASN A 167 1.73 -4.78 18.51
CA ASN A 167 1.39 -4.33 19.86
C ASN A 167 0.51 -3.08 19.82
N ASP A 168 0.83 -2.12 18.92
CA ASP A 168 0.04 -0.90 18.78
C ASP A 168 -1.39 -1.22 18.34
N ILE A 169 -1.54 -2.10 17.35
CA ILE A 169 -2.86 -2.51 16.83
C ILE A 169 -3.70 -3.20 17.91
N ILE A 170 -3.11 -4.14 18.67
CA ILE A 170 -3.82 -4.94 19.67
C ILE A 170 -4.22 -4.10 20.90
N THR A 171 -3.35 -3.18 21.31
CA THR A 171 -3.59 -2.33 22.48
C THR A 171 -4.44 -1.09 22.19
N LYS A 172 -4.72 -0.84 20.91
CA LYS A 172 -5.50 0.33 20.50
C LYS A 172 -6.91 0.31 21.07
N SER A 173 -7.36 1.45 21.60
CA SER A 173 -8.71 1.60 22.14
C SER A 173 -9.45 2.74 21.43
N PRO A 174 -10.67 2.53 20.93
CA PRO A 174 -11.38 1.24 20.87
C PRO A 174 -10.76 0.27 19.86
N SER A 175 -10.69 -1.00 20.19
CA SER A 175 -10.22 -2.04 19.27
C SER A 175 -11.34 -2.47 18.33
N ARG A 176 -11.00 -2.65 17.06
CA ARG A 176 -11.83 -3.31 16.05
C ARG A 176 -11.20 -4.61 15.54
N LEU A 177 -10.06 -5.01 16.11
CA LEU A 177 -9.42 -6.27 15.79
C LEU A 177 -10.26 -7.43 16.32
N ASN A 178 -10.74 -8.28 15.42
CA ASN A 178 -11.48 -9.49 15.76
C ASN A 178 -10.54 -10.69 15.87
N ASN A 179 -9.64 -10.84 14.90
CA ASN A 179 -8.70 -11.96 14.88
C ASN A 179 -7.37 -11.55 14.23
N PHE A 180 -6.28 -12.14 14.72
CA PHE A 180 -4.96 -12.07 14.12
C PHE A 180 -4.44 -13.50 13.88
N THR A 181 -4.03 -13.78 12.66
CA THR A 181 -3.46 -15.06 12.26
C THR A 181 -2.10 -14.82 11.61
N ASN A 182 -1.09 -15.53 12.05
CA ASN A 182 0.23 -15.51 11.41
C ASN A 182 0.51 -16.85 10.74
N LEU A 183 0.92 -16.81 9.48
CA LEU A 183 1.31 -17.96 8.67
C LEU A 183 2.83 -17.91 8.43
N GLY A 184 3.51 -19.01 8.67
CA GLY A 184 4.95 -19.11 8.41
C GLY A 184 5.86 -18.94 9.63
N TYR A 185 5.26 -18.83 10.84
CA TYR A 185 6.01 -18.85 12.09
C TYR A 185 6.58 -20.22 12.37
#